data_76eba8e87bac3aaf40f693dab2b34669
#
_entry.id   76eba8e87bac3aaf40f693dab2b34669
#
_cell.length_a   1.000
_cell.length_b   1.000
_cell.length_c   1.000
_cell.angle_alpha   90.00
_cell.angle_beta   90.00
_cell.angle_gamma   90.00
#
_symmetry.space_group_name_H-M   'P 1'
#
loop_
_entity.id
_entity.type
_entity.pdbx_description
1 polymer ?
#
loop_
_entity_poly.entity_id
_entity_poly.type
_entity_poly.pdbx_seq_one_letter_code
_entity_poly.pdbx_strand_id
1 'polypeptide(L)'
;MRKRKLLTAFISSLLLMTHQTARAQELEAKVTINRAQVSDTKGDVFESLEKKVTEFLNDQKWTELKLRDKEKIQCNFNITVNTYSDTDNSFTCTLLVTSSRPVYDATYMTTAFSNRDPQFNFKFQEHARLEFRPEQIDNQLVALLAYYAYMIIGIDLDTMSPMGGTDILNRAEEIVTAGQTLDYPGWK
;
A
#
# COMPACT_ATOMS: atom_id res chain seq x y z
N MET A 1 -24.38 -49.15 -5.51
CA MET A 1 -24.92 -47.78 -5.55
C MET A 1 -24.30 -46.88 -4.48
N ARG A 2 -24.00 -47.31 -3.28
CA ARG A 2 -23.45 -46.47 -2.16
C ARG A 2 -22.04 -45.91 -2.46
N LYS A 3 -21.14 -46.70 -3.09
CA LYS A 3 -19.76 -46.27 -3.42
C LYS A 3 -19.72 -45.16 -4.52
N ARG A 4 -20.63 -45.18 -5.45
CA ARG A 4 -20.73 -44.14 -6.50
C ARG A 4 -21.21 -42.79 -5.94
N LYS A 5 -22.14 -42.81 -4.97
CA LYS A 5 -22.63 -41.57 -4.31
C LYS A 5 -21.56 -40.93 -3.40
N LEU A 6 -20.69 -41.75 -2.79
CA LEU A 6 -19.56 -41.26 -2.00
C LEU A 6 -18.46 -40.65 -2.89
N LEU A 7 -18.21 -41.22 -4.06
CA LEU A 7 -17.23 -40.69 -4.99
C LEU A 7 -17.68 -39.33 -5.61
N THR A 8 -18.97 -39.22 -5.97
CA THR A 8 -19.52 -37.97 -6.47
C THR A 8 -19.56 -36.85 -5.41
N ALA A 9 -19.84 -37.18 -4.14
CA ALA A 9 -19.79 -36.22 -3.03
C ALA A 9 -18.35 -35.72 -2.76
N PHE A 10 -17.35 -36.62 -2.89
CA PHE A 10 -15.95 -36.25 -2.69
C PHE A 10 -15.42 -35.36 -3.83
N ILE A 11 -15.79 -35.63 -5.08
CA ILE A 11 -15.43 -34.82 -6.24
C ILE A 11 -16.13 -33.42 -6.15
N SER A 12 -17.38 -33.36 -5.72
CA SER A 12 -18.09 -32.10 -5.53
C SER A 12 -17.49 -31.25 -4.39
N SER A 13 -17.01 -31.88 -3.31
CA SER A 13 -16.32 -31.19 -2.22
C SER A 13 -14.94 -30.65 -2.63
N LEU A 14 -14.24 -31.38 -3.50
CA LEU A 14 -12.91 -30.96 -4.00
C LEU A 14 -13.00 -29.77 -4.98
N LEU A 15 -14.10 -29.66 -5.75
CA LEU A 15 -14.33 -28.53 -6.64
C LEU A 15 -14.67 -27.21 -5.89
N LEU A 16 -15.15 -27.28 -4.66
CA LEU A 16 -15.49 -26.12 -3.84
C LEU A 16 -14.27 -25.47 -3.17
N MET A 17 -13.11 -26.11 -3.16
CA MET A 17 -11.90 -25.58 -2.50
C MET A 17 -11.00 -24.70 -3.40
N THR A 18 -11.33 -24.50 -4.66
CA THR A 18 -10.45 -23.75 -5.59
C THR A 18 -10.91 -22.31 -5.86
N HIS A 19 -11.76 -21.74 -5.04
CA HIS A 19 -12.00 -20.29 -5.08
C HIS A 19 -10.87 -19.58 -4.32
N GLN A 20 -9.65 -19.66 -4.87
CA GLN A 20 -8.66 -18.64 -4.58
C GLN A 20 -9.21 -17.37 -5.24
N THR A 21 -9.74 -16.48 -4.43
CA THR A 21 -9.99 -15.11 -4.85
C THR A 21 -8.63 -14.56 -5.31
N ALA A 22 -8.44 -14.48 -6.63
CA ALA A 22 -7.34 -13.71 -7.19
C ALA A 22 -7.56 -12.29 -6.65
N ARG A 23 -6.82 -11.92 -5.61
CA ARG A 23 -6.78 -10.56 -5.12
C ARG A 23 -6.16 -9.75 -6.25
N ALA A 24 -6.94 -8.88 -6.85
CA ALA A 24 -6.41 -7.91 -7.76
C ALA A 24 -5.55 -6.96 -6.93
N GLN A 25 -4.25 -7.19 -6.93
CA GLN A 25 -3.24 -6.36 -6.28
C GLN A 25 -2.69 -5.48 -7.38
N GLU A 26 -3.00 -4.19 -7.32
CA GLU A 26 -2.58 -3.24 -8.34
C GLU A 26 -1.14 -2.81 -8.18
N LEU A 27 -0.63 -2.84 -6.95
CA LEU A 27 0.73 -2.42 -6.61
C LEU A 27 1.67 -3.61 -6.45
N GLU A 28 2.91 -3.44 -6.87
CA GLU A 28 4.08 -4.23 -6.51
C GLU A 28 5.02 -3.31 -5.74
N ALA A 29 4.66 -3.07 -4.47
CA ALA A 29 5.35 -2.13 -3.60
C ALA A 29 6.53 -2.78 -2.88
N LYS A 30 7.70 -2.15 -2.98
CA LYS A 30 8.87 -2.44 -2.16
C LYS A 30 9.03 -1.35 -1.11
N VAL A 31 9.00 -1.74 0.16
CA VAL A 31 9.23 -0.83 1.28
C VAL A 31 10.64 -1.02 1.82
N THR A 32 11.29 0.06 2.18
CA THR A 32 12.62 0.04 2.81
C THR A 32 12.66 1.07 3.93
N ILE A 33 13.06 0.66 5.13
CA ILE A 33 13.19 1.54 6.29
C ILE A 33 14.66 1.80 6.57
N ASN A 34 15.07 3.06 6.42
CA ASN A 34 16.40 3.52 6.78
C ASN A 34 16.37 4.10 8.21
N ARG A 35 17.04 3.44 9.14
CA ARG A 35 17.15 3.81 10.56
C ARG A 35 18.54 4.30 10.97
N ALA A 36 19.39 4.65 10.03
CA ALA A 36 20.79 5.01 10.31
C ALA A 36 20.94 6.23 11.25
N GLN A 37 19.90 7.05 11.40
CA GLN A 37 19.90 8.24 12.25
C GLN A 37 19.38 7.98 13.66
N VAL A 38 18.83 6.79 13.92
CA VAL A 38 18.25 6.43 15.23
C VAL A 38 19.15 5.44 15.93
N SER A 39 19.57 5.77 17.15
CA SER A 39 20.32 4.86 18.00
C SER A 39 19.46 3.67 18.39
N ASP A 40 19.92 2.47 18.05
CA ASP A 40 19.15 1.23 18.11
C ASP A 40 18.82 0.81 19.55
N THR A 41 17.53 0.73 19.85
CA THR A 41 17.05 0.11 21.07
C THR A 41 16.06 -1.04 20.83
N LYS A 42 15.40 -1.10 19.65
CA LYS A 42 14.40 -2.14 19.33
C LYS A 42 14.33 -2.38 17.82
N GLY A 43 15.27 -3.18 17.30
CA GLY A 43 15.28 -3.57 15.89
C GLY A 43 13.95 -4.14 15.39
N ASP A 44 13.25 -4.88 16.24
CA ASP A 44 12.03 -5.62 15.92
C ASP A 44 10.87 -4.72 15.47
N VAL A 45 10.74 -3.49 16.05
CA VAL A 45 9.65 -2.58 15.66
C VAL A 45 9.81 -2.07 14.23
N PHE A 46 11.03 -1.82 13.78
CA PHE A 46 11.31 -1.35 12.41
C PHE A 46 11.09 -2.46 11.37
N GLU A 47 11.50 -3.68 11.70
CA GLU A 47 11.25 -4.86 10.83
C GLU A 47 9.75 -5.17 10.75
N SER A 48 9.04 -5.09 11.87
CA SER A 48 7.59 -5.23 11.92
C SER A 48 6.89 -4.14 11.10
N LEU A 49 7.34 -2.89 11.19
CA LEU A 49 6.81 -1.78 10.41
C LEU A 49 7.02 -2.01 8.91
N GLU A 50 8.25 -2.35 8.48
CA GLU A 50 8.57 -2.62 7.07
C GLU A 50 7.69 -3.73 6.51
N LYS A 51 7.59 -4.85 7.24
CA LYS A 51 6.76 -5.99 6.84
C LYS A 51 5.29 -5.61 6.71
N LYS A 52 4.72 -4.94 7.73
CA LYS A 52 3.28 -4.59 7.75
C LYS A 52 2.92 -3.55 6.71
N VAL A 53 3.78 -2.57 6.46
CA VAL A 53 3.56 -1.58 5.40
C VAL A 53 3.64 -2.26 4.02
N THR A 54 4.58 -3.19 3.83
CA THR A 54 4.69 -3.97 2.59
C THR A 54 3.44 -4.82 2.36
N GLU A 55 2.98 -5.55 3.37
CA GLU A 55 1.77 -6.36 3.31
C GLU A 55 0.54 -5.47 3.05
N PHE A 56 0.41 -4.35 3.75
CA PHE A 56 -0.70 -3.41 3.58
C PHE A 56 -0.80 -2.89 2.14
N LEU A 57 0.31 -2.43 1.57
CA LEU A 57 0.32 -1.89 0.20
C LEU A 57 0.04 -2.95 -0.87
N ASN A 58 0.55 -4.16 -0.68
CA ASN A 58 0.46 -5.23 -1.67
C ASN A 58 -0.80 -6.10 -1.53
N ASP A 59 -1.37 -6.23 -0.32
CA ASP A 59 -2.54 -7.08 -0.08
C ASP A 59 -3.87 -6.33 -0.16
N GLN A 60 -3.84 -4.99 -0.06
CA GLN A 60 -5.03 -4.15 -0.17
C GLN A 60 -5.51 -4.11 -1.62
N LYS A 61 -6.82 -4.31 -1.82
CA LYS A 61 -7.47 -4.04 -3.09
C LYS A 61 -7.80 -2.55 -3.17
N TRP A 62 -7.12 -1.82 -4.03
CA TRP A 62 -7.27 -0.37 -4.17
C TRP A 62 -8.37 0.02 -5.13
N THR A 63 -8.58 -0.78 -6.19
CA THR A 63 -9.57 -0.51 -7.25
C THR A 63 -10.32 -1.77 -7.65
N GLU A 64 -11.29 -1.64 -8.56
CA GLU A 64 -11.98 -2.78 -9.17
C GLU A 64 -11.25 -3.30 -10.43
N LEU A 65 -10.08 -2.73 -10.76
CA LEU A 65 -9.29 -3.16 -11.90
C LEU A 65 -8.74 -4.57 -11.66
N LYS A 66 -8.68 -5.34 -12.73
CA LYS A 66 -8.09 -6.68 -12.73
C LYS A 66 -6.79 -6.63 -13.51
N LEU A 67 -5.70 -6.31 -12.85
CA LEU A 67 -4.38 -6.31 -13.43
C LEU A 67 -3.78 -7.72 -13.42
N ARG A 68 -3.07 -8.07 -14.50
CA ARG A 68 -2.24 -9.27 -14.53
C ARG A 68 -0.93 -8.99 -13.78
N ASP A 69 -0.22 -10.03 -13.36
CA ASP A 69 1.03 -9.87 -12.60
C ASP A 69 2.07 -8.99 -13.30
N LYS A 70 2.11 -8.99 -14.64
CA LYS A 70 3.01 -8.13 -15.43
C LYS A 70 2.54 -6.69 -15.58
N GLU A 71 1.31 -6.41 -15.19
CA GLU A 71 0.68 -5.09 -15.30
C GLU A 71 0.68 -4.35 -13.96
N LYS A 72 1.13 -5.00 -12.87
CA LYS A 72 1.27 -4.38 -11.56
C LYS A 72 2.21 -3.18 -11.62
N ILE A 73 1.85 -2.16 -10.88
CA ILE A 73 2.61 -0.91 -10.83
C ILE A 73 3.77 -1.10 -9.85
N GLN A 74 4.99 -1.11 -10.39
CA GLN A 74 6.18 -1.19 -9.55
C GLN A 74 6.42 0.13 -8.84
N CYS A 75 6.48 0.10 -7.52
CA CYS A 75 6.70 1.28 -6.71
C CYS A 75 7.61 1.01 -5.50
N ASN A 76 8.34 2.05 -5.07
CA ASN A 76 9.24 1.99 -3.95
C ASN A 76 8.85 3.04 -2.92
N PHE A 77 8.80 2.63 -1.66
CA PHE A 77 8.57 3.47 -0.49
C PHE A 77 9.83 3.43 0.38
N ASN A 78 10.65 4.47 0.29
CA ASN A 78 11.86 4.59 1.10
C ASN A 78 11.57 5.53 2.28
N ILE A 79 11.42 4.96 3.47
CA ILE A 79 11.12 5.65 4.72
C ILE A 79 12.42 5.86 5.48
N THR A 80 12.87 7.10 5.60
CA THR A 80 14.01 7.45 6.46
C THR A 80 13.48 7.91 7.80
N VAL A 81 13.82 7.16 8.86
CA VAL A 81 13.44 7.51 10.23
C VAL A 81 14.44 8.53 10.75
N ASN A 82 13.96 9.76 11.00
CA ASN A 82 14.76 10.84 11.54
C ASN A 82 14.81 10.74 13.07
N THR A 83 13.64 10.51 13.71
CA THR A 83 13.54 10.28 15.16
C THR A 83 12.47 9.22 15.46
N TYR A 84 12.69 8.49 16.53
CA TYR A 84 11.74 7.53 17.09
C TYR A 84 11.64 7.73 18.61
N SER A 85 10.41 7.78 19.12
CA SER A 85 10.12 7.82 20.54
C SER A 85 9.42 6.53 20.97
N ASP A 86 10.11 5.77 21.84
CA ASP A 86 9.58 4.52 22.40
C ASP A 86 8.45 4.75 23.42
N THR A 87 8.39 5.97 24.00
CA THR A 87 7.41 6.32 25.04
C THR A 87 5.99 6.39 24.47
N ASP A 88 5.83 6.94 23.29
CA ASP A 88 4.53 7.16 22.63
C ASP A 88 4.43 6.50 21.26
N ASN A 89 5.42 5.68 20.90
CA ASN A 89 5.54 4.97 19.63
C ASN A 89 5.43 5.90 18.39
N SER A 90 5.96 7.11 18.51
CA SER A 90 5.92 8.11 17.43
C SER A 90 7.17 8.04 16.55
N PHE A 91 6.94 8.18 15.27
CA PHE A 91 7.94 8.21 14.22
C PHE A 91 7.90 9.56 13.53
N THR A 92 9.05 10.21 13.44
CA THR A 92 9.26 11.38 12.57
C THR A 92 10.12 10.92 11.41
N CYS A 93 9.55 10.93 10.21
CA CYS A 93 10.17 10.34 9.03
C CYS A 93 10.18 11.28 7.85
N THR A 94 11.02 10.96 6.89
CA THR A 94 10.97 11.46 5.51
C THR A 94 10.65 10.28 4.60
N LEU A 95 9.62 10.40 3.77
CA LEU A 95 9.29 9.43 2.74
C LEU A 95 9.81 9.90 1.38
N LEU A 96 10.44 9.01 0.64
CA LEU A 96 10.62 9.11 -0.81
C LEU A 96 9.81 7.99 -1.45
N VAL A 97 8.78 8.36 -2.19
CA VAL A 97 7.96 7.43 -2.95
C VAL A 97 8.21 7.61 -4.45
N THR A 98 8.35 6.50 -5.15
CA THR A 98 8.54 6.49 -6.60
C THR A 98 7.75 5.37 -7.22
N SER A 99 7.16 5.59 -8.42
CA SER A 99 6.67 4.51 -9.26
C SER A 99 7.33 4.54 -10.63
N SER A 100 7.40 3.37 -11.26
CA SER A 100 8.04 3.21 -12.56
C SER A 100 7.24 2.29 -13.47
N ARG A 101 7.38 2.53 -14.77
CA ARG A 101 6.74 1.76 -15.84
C ARG A 101 7.74 1.33 -16.89
N PRO A 102 7.52 0.15 -17.51
CA PRO A 102 8.28 -0.23 -18.67
C PRO A 102 7.99 0.71 -19.84
N VAL A 103 9.02 1.11 -20.55
CA VAL A 103 8.90 1.89 -21.78
C VAL A 103 8.57 0.95 -22.93
N TYR A 104 7.58 1.34 -23.77
CA TYR A 104 7.17 0.54 -24.92
C TYR A 104 8.35 0.22 -25.83
N ASP A 105 8.48 -1.05 -26.23
CA ASP A 105 9.55 -1.58 -27.10
C ASP A 105 10.97 -1.28 -26.58
N ALA A 106 11.16 -1.19 -25.26
CA ALA A 106 12.45 -0.93 -24.63
C ALA A 106 12.68 -1.87 -23.43
N THR A 107 13.96 -2.00 -23.03
CA THR A 107 14.35 -2.85 -21.90
C THR A 107 14.51 -2.07 -20.58
N TYR A 108 14.19 -0.79 -20.58
CA TYR A 108 14.35 0.08 -19.40
C TYR A 108 12.99 0.58 -18.85
N MET A 109 13.01 0.96 -17.59
CA MET A 109 11.89 1.54 -16.87
C MET A 109 11.99 3.06 -16.88
N THR A 110 10.85 3.76 -16.90
CA THR A 110 10.79 5.21 -16.68
C THR A 110 10.03 5.51 -15.40
N THR A 111 10.41 6.59 -14.73
CA THR A 111 9.70 7.06 -13.54
C THR A 111 8.40 7.72 -13.96
N ALA A 112 7.27 7.18 -13.50
CA ALA A 112 5.95 7.74 -13.72
C ALA A 112 5.54 8.73 -12.62
N PHE A 113 5.94 8.44 -11.37
CA PHE A 113 5.67 9.28 -10.21
C PHE A 113 6.89 9.33 -9.29
N SER A 114 7.19 10.51 -8.74
CA SER A 114 8.19 10.68 -7.70
C SER A 114 7.80 11.83 -6.78
N ASN A 115 7.72 11.57 -5.48
CA ASN A 115 7.47 12.60 -4.48
C ASN A 115 8.31 12.35 -3.23
N ARG A 116 8.76 13.45 -2.61
CA ARG A 116 9.44 13.45 -1.32
C ARG A 116 8.59 14.18 -0.29
N ASP A 117 8.18 13.47 0.74
CA ASP A 117 7.45 13.99 1.88
C ASP A 117 8.37 14.10 3.09
N PRO A 118 8.76 15.31 3.51
CA PRO A 118 9.65 15.52 4.65
C PRO A 118 8.92 15.44 6.00
N GLN A 119 7.60 15.35 6.00
CA GLN A 119 6.75 15.34 7.20
C GLN A 119 5.92 14.06 7.33
N PHE A 120 6.47 12.95 6.90
CA PHE A 120 5.86 11.63 7.00
C PHE A 120 5.90 11.14 8.46
N ASN A 121 5.04 11.73 9.31
CA ASN A 121 5.01 11.51 10.74
C ASN A 121 3.79 10.68 11.12
N PHE A 122 3.98 9.68 11.99
CA PHE A 122 2.91 8.78 12.40
C PHE A 122 3.22 8.10 13.73
N LYS A 123 2.21 7.42 14.28
CA LYS A 123 2.38 6.48 15.39
C LYS A 123 2.19 5.06 14.89
N PHE A 124 3.04 4.15 15.37
CA PHE A 124 2.95 2.74 15.01
C PHE A 124 3.26 1.85 16.22
N GLN A 125 2.41 0.86 16.43
CA GLN A 125 2.62 -0.19 17.44
C GLN A 125 2.85 -1.53 16.74
N GLU A 126 3.79 -2.31 17.23
CA GLU A 126 4.22 -3.58 16.62
C GLU A 126 3.07 -4.56 16.39
N HIS A 127 2.06 -4.57 17.27
CA HIS A 127 0.91 -5.47 17.14
C HIS A 127 -0.33 -4.85 16.46
N ALA A 128 -0.27 -3.57 16.06
CA ALA A 128 -1.37 -2.91 15.38
C ALA A 128 -1.63 -3.53 14.00
N ARG A 129 -2.89 -3.67 13.63
CA ARG A 129 -3.30 -3.99 12.27
C ARG A 129 -3.41 -2.71 11.46
N LEU A 130 -2.91 -2.73 10.25
CA LEU A 130 -3.13 -1.67 9.28
C LEU A 130 -4.35 -2.07 8.44
N GLU A 131 -5.49 -1.40 8.67
CA GLU A 131 -6.73 -1.62 7.91
C GLU A 131 -7.16 -0.29 7.32
N PHE A 132 -7.41 -0.25 6.03
CA PHE A 132 -7.96 0.92 5.35
C PHE A 132 -9.48 0.80 5.24
N ARG A 133 -10.17 1.78 5.80
CA ARG A 133 -11.64 1.94 5.72
C ARG A 133 -11.91 3.34 5.17
N PRO A 134 -12.37 3.47 3.94
CA PRO A 134 -12.62 4.79 3.33
C PRO A 134 -13.57 5.66 4.15
N GLU A 135 -14.55 5.05 4.82
CA GLU A 135 -15.56 5.76 5.60
C GLU A 135 -15.05 6.25 6.97
N GLN A 136 -13.94 5.70 7.45
CA GLN A 136 -13.39 6.01 8.78
C GLN A 136 -11.86 6.02 8.74
N ILE A 137 -11.28 7.18 8.56
CA ILE A 137 -9.84 7.39 8.58
C ILE A 137 -9.45 7.86 9.98
N ASP A 138 -8.92 6.94 10.79
CA ASP A 138 -8.53 7.16 12.19
C ASP A 138 -7.03 6.94 12.45
N ASN A 139 -6.30 6.46 11.46
CA ASN A 139 -4.87 6.15 11.56
C ASN A 139 -4.06 6.94 10.54
N GLN A 140 -3.14 7.77 11.03
CA GLN A 140 -2.30 8.63 10.19
C GLN A 140 -1.44 7.84 9.19
N LEU A 141 -0.78 6.76 9.63
CA LEU A 141 0.05 5.93 8.75
C LEU A 141 -0.78 5.33 7.62
N VAL A 142 -1.96 4.77 7.94
CA VAL A 142 -2.89 4.20 6.96
C VAL A 142 -3.37 5.26 5.97
N ALA A 143 -3.72 6.46 6.45
CA ALA A 143 -4.14 7.58 5.61
C ALA A 143 -3.04 7.99 4.61
N LEU A 144 -1.80 8.17 5.09
CA LEU A 144 -0.66 8.54 4.24
C LEU A 144 -0.36 7.47 3.19
N LEU A 145 -0.33 6.19 3.59
CA LEU A 145 -0.07 5.08 2.66
C LEU A 145 -1.17 4.96 1.61
N ALA A 146 -2.45 5.09 2.00
CA ALA A 146 -3.58 5.04 1.09
C ALA A 146 -3.57 6.23 0.12
N TYR A 147 -3.26 7.43 0.59
CA TYR A 147 -3.10 8.62 -0.25
C TYR A 147 -2.06 8.37 -1.35
N TYR A 148 -0.85 7.90 -0.99
CA TYR A 148 0.19 7.63 -1.99
C TYR A 148 -0.14 6.46 -2.91
N ALA A 149 -0.84 5.44 -2.43
CA ALA A 149 -1.32 4.34 -3.26
C ALA A 149 -2.28 4.85 -4.35
N TYR A 150 -3.28 5.66 -3.99
CA TYR A 150 -4.20 6.26 -4.96
C TYR A 150 -3.51 7.25 -5.90
N MET A 151 -2.56 8.05 -5.41
CA MET A 151 -1.76 8.94 -6.26
C MET A 151 -0.97 8.16 -7.33
N ILE A 152 -0.30 7.06 -6.93
CA ILE A 152 0.45 6.22 -7.85
C ILE A 152 -0.48 5.60 -8.90
N ILE A 153 -1.59 5.00 -8.47
CA ILE A 153 -2.53 4.32 -9.36
C ILE A 153 -3.20 5.33 -10.29
N GLY A 154 -3.65 6.47 -9.77
CA GLY A 154 -4.32 7.50 -10.56
C GLY A 154 -3.41 8.10 -11.64
N ILE A 155 -2.17 8.46 -11.28
CA ILE A 155 -1.20 8.98 -12.24
C ILE A 155 -0.83 7.90 -13.27
N ASP A 156 -0.70 6.65 -12.86
CA ASP A 156 -0.46 5.54 -13.78
C ASP A 156 -1.57 5.39 -14.82
N LEU A 157 -2.83 5.47 -14.40
CA LEU A 157 -3.99 5.43 -15.29
C LEU A 157 -4.06 6.63 -16.24
N ASP A 158 -3.67 7.82 -15.78
CA ASP A 158 -3.60 9.02 -16.63
C ASP A 158 -2.55 8.90 -17.73
N THR A 159 -1.50 8.06 -17.53
CA THR A 159 -0.57 7.75 -18.62
C THR A 159 -1.17 6.85 -19.70
N MET A 160 -2.26 6.13 -19.39
CA MET A 160 -2.93 5.21 -20.32
C MET A 160 -3.99 5.90 -21.16
N SER A 161 -4.73 6.83 -20.58
CA SER A 161 -5.77 7.58 -21.26
C SER A 161 -5.97 8.97 -20.63
N PRO A 162 -6.32 10.00 -21.41
CA PRO A 162 -6.62 11.31 -20.86
C PRO A 162 -7.71 11.21 -19.79
N MET A 163 -7.41 11.74 -18.58
CA MET A 163 -8.30 11.71 -17.41
C MET A 163 -8.67 10.30 -16.92
N GLY A 164 -7.89 9.28 -17.29
CA GLY A 164 -8.14 7.89 -16.90
C GLY A 164 -8.03 7.62 -15.41
N GLY A 165 -7.24 8.43 -14.70
CA GLY A 165 -7.03 8.35 -13.26
C GLY A 165 -7.95 9.21 -12.42
N THR A 166 -8.82 10.04 -13.02
CA THR A 166 -9.62 11.07 -12.31
C THR A 166 -10.39 10.49 -11.11
N ASP A 167 -11.10 9.38 -11.27
CA ASP A 167 -11.89 8.77 -10.20
C ASP A 167 -10.99 8.28 -9.03
N ILE A 168 -9.79 7.85 -9.34
CA ILE A 168 -8.82 7.37 -8.34
C ILE A 168 -8.16 8.55 -7.63
N LEU A 169 -7.83 9.62 -8.35
CA LEU A 169 -7.28 10.84 -7.78
C LEU A 169 -8.31 11.56 -6.88
N ASN A 170 -9.59 11.51 -7.20
CA ASN A 170 -10.66 12.00 -6.34
C ASN A 170 -10.69 11.25 -4.98
N ARG A 171 -10.40 9.93 -4.97
CA ARG A 171 -10.27 9.19 -3.71
C ARG A 171 -9.07 9.66 -2.88
N ALA A 172 -7.96 10.03 -3.53
CA ALA A 172 -6.85 10.64 -2.81
C ALA A 172 -7.24 11.99 -2.18
N GLU A 173 -8.04 12.82 -2.87
CA GLU A 173 -8.59 14.08 -2.34
C GLU A 173 -9.54 13.84 -1.15
N GLU A 174 -10.38 12.82 -1.21
CA GLU A 174 -11.24 12.41 -0.09
C GLU A 174 -10.42 12.07 1.16
N ILE A 175 -9.27 11.36 1.00
CA ILE A 175 -8.35 11.08 2.11
C ILE A 175 -7.76 12.37 2.68
N VAL A 176 -7.34 13.31 1.85
CA VAL A 176 -6.82 14.61 2.31
C VAL A 176 -7.88 15.33 3.14
N THR A 177 -9.12 15.35 2.68
CA THR A 177 -10.23 15.99 3.39
C THR A 177 -10.51 15.32 4.73
N ALA A 178 -10.57 13.99 4.78
CA ALA A 178 -10.77 13.22 6.00
C ALA A 178 -9.56 13.34 6.95
N GLY A 179 -8.34 13.35 6.40
CA GLY A 179 -7.08 13.46 7.13
C GLY A 179 -6.94 14.76 7.94
N GLN A 180 -7.65 15.83 7.56
CA GLN A 180 -7.66 17.10 8.31
C GLN A 180 -8.13 16.92 9.76
N THR A 181 -8.89 15.86 10.05
CA THR A 181 -9.36 15.52 11.41
C THR A 181 -8.30 14.87 12.29
N LEU A 182 -7.19 14.39 11.70
CA LEU A 182 -6.16 13.62 12.41
C LEU A 182 -5.17 14.47 13.18
N ASP A 183 -5.27 15.80 13.11
CA ASP A 183 -4.39 16.77 13.80
C ASP A 183 -2.87 16.56 13.54
N TYR A 184 -2.53 16.13 12.32
CA TYR A 184 -1.15 16.06 11.85
C TYR A 184 -0.85 17.15 10.83
N PRO A 185 0.40 17.68 10.79
CA PRO A 185 0.82 18.59 9.74
C PRO A 185 0.79 17.88 8.37
N GLY A 186 0.52 18.65 7.30
CA GLY A 186 0.56 18.14 5.93
C GLY A 186 -0.81 17.91 5.27
N TRP A 187 -1.90 17.85 6.04
CA TRP A 187 -3.26 17.74 5.51
C TRP A 187 -3.96 19.09 5.26
N LYS A 188 -3.32 20.20 5.64
CA LYS A 188 -3.88 21.57 5.55
C LYS A 188 -3.16 22.37 4.49
#